data_3ce6f797e37fd681c3c4c0ed7c55fa89
#
_entry.id   3ce6f797e37fd681c3c4c0ed7c55fa89
#
_cell.length_a   1.000
_cell.length_b   1.000
_cell.length_c   1.000
_cell.angle_alpha   90.00
_cell.angle_beta   90.00
_cell.angle_gamma   90.00
#
_symmetry.space_group_name_H-M   'P 1'
#
loop_
_entity.id
_entity.type
_entity.pdbx_description
1 polymer ?
#
loop_
_entity_poly.entity_id
_entity_poly.type
_entity_poly.pdbx_seq_one_letter_code
_entity_poly.pdbx_strand_id
1 'polypeptide(L)'
;RRDFLKTLFATTGGFIIGPSVLAACGGTTSSSSTGLIIGTPDSPVTLPLVGEPIADGLANEGGTIEILNWADYTNPEVIADFEKAFGVTVKQSIYDNEDAAIAKLRNGTLKPDLIIGMTDTAIARLMAAELIQPLNHSYIPNKANLLTGLQNPYYDQGAQYTMAQFIYGNGIGYRRDRIDPSE
;
A
#
# COMPACT_ATOMS: atom_id res chain seq x y z
N ARG A 1 -32.17 13.13 -8.26
CA ARG A 1 -31.68 11.94 -7.49
C ARG A 1 -32.78 11.23 -6.65
N ARG A 2 -33.92 11.83 -6.45
CA ARG A 2 -35.02 11.22 -5.70
C ARG A 2 -36.01 10.41 -6.56
N ASP A 3 -35.99 10.62 -7.86
CA ASP A 3 -36.96 9.99 -8.79
C ASP A 3 -36.45 8.69 -9.43
N PHE A 4 -35.15 8.40 -9.34
CA PHE A 4 -34.57 7.15 -9.85
C PHE A 4 -34.95 5.91 -9.01
N LEU A 5 -35.23 6.09 -7.73
CA LEU A 5 -35.59 4.99 -6.81
C LEU A 5 -37.08 4.61 -6.83
N LYS A 6 -37.94 5.40 -7.49
CA LYS A 6 -39.37 5.12 -7.57
C LYS A 6 -39.78 4.24 -8.75
N THR A 7 -38.91 4.08 -9.73
CA THR A 7 -39.22 3.32 -10.96
C THR A 7 -38.87 1.82 -10.87
N LEU A 8 -38.22 1.38 -9.79
CA LEU A 8 -37.80 -0.01 -9.64
C LEU A 8 -38.80 -0.92 -8.88
N PHE A 9 -39.94 -0.39 -8.44
CA PHE A 9 -40.92 -1.17 -7.65
C PHE A 9 -42.29 -1.37 -8.33
N ALA A 10 -42.42 -1.10 -9.60
CA ALA A 10 -43.69 -1.23 -10.30
C ALA A 10 -43.54 -2.08 -11.58
N THR A 11 -43.14 -3.35 -11.48
CA THR A 11 -43.55 -4.35 -12.47
C THR A 11 -43.36 -5.78 -11.90
N THR A 12 -44.48 -6.44 -11.74
CA THR A 12 -44.76 -7.86 -11.90
C THR A 12 -44.37 -8.90 -10.85
N GLY A 13 -45.42 -9.50 -10.31
CA GLY A 13 -45.54 -10.96 -10.30
C GLY A 13 -45.06 -11.66 -9.06
N GLY A 14 -46.04 -12.11 -8.30
CA GLY A 14 -45.85 -12.94 -7.12
C GLY A 14 -44.90 -14.14 -7.32
N PHE A 15 -43.98 -14.27 -6.40
CA PHE A 15 -43.28 -15.51 -6.16
C PHE A 15 -43.52 -15.94 -4.72
N ILE A 16 -44.11 -17.11 -4.60
CA ILE A 16 -44.36 -17.81 -3.34
C ILE A 16 -43.01 -18.22 -2.76
N ILE A 17 -42.65 -17.68 -1.61
CA ILE A 17 -41.45 -18.08 -0.87
C ILE A 17 -41.80 -19.34 -0.07
N GLY A 18 -41.41 -20.50 -0.59
CA GLY A 18 -41.39 -21.75 0.16
C GLY A 18 -40.22 -21.76 1.17
N PRO A 19 -40.37 -22.47 2.33
CA PRO A 19 -39.34 -22.48 3.38
C PRO A 19 -38.22 -23.49 3.06
N SER A 20 -37.31 -23.15 2.16
CA SER A 20 -36.17 -24.03 1.78
C SER A 20 -34.85 -23.31 1.56
N VAL A 21 -34.59 -22.19 2.23
CA VAL A 21 -33.29 -21.47 2.10
C VAL A 21 -32.52 -21.43 3.41
N LEU A 22 -32.39 -22.62 4.06
CA LEU A 22 -31.57 -22.79 5.28
C LEU A 22 -30.56 -23.93 5.18
N ALA A 23 -30.09 -24.23 3.97
CA ALA A 23 -29.06 -25.26 3.78
C ALA A 23 -28.05 -24.84 2.70
N ALA A 24 -27.36 -23.69 2.90
CA ALA A 24 -26.22 -23.32 2.08
C ALA A 24 -25.11 -22.72 2.94
N CYS A 25 -24.76 -23.36 4.03
CA CYS A 25 -23.50 -23.18 4.72
C CYS A 25 -22.64 -24.41 4.53
N GLY A 26 -21.93 -24.50 3.43
CA GLY A 26 -21.04 -25.65 3.15
C GLY A 26 -20.62 -25.70 1.69
N GLY A 27 -20.19 -24.56 1.12
CA GLY A 27 -19.58 -24.55 -0.19
C GLY A 27 -18.52 -23.49 -0.20
N THR A 28 -17.26 -23.89 -0.29
CA THR A 28 -16.11 -23.02 -0.60
C THR A 28 -16.29 -22.40 -1.98
N THR A 29 -17.12 -21.39 -2.07
CA THR A 29 -17.07 -20.46 -3.20
C THR A 29 -16.12 -19.38 -2.78
N SER A 30 -14.94 -19.35 -3.41
CA SER A 30 -14.01 -18.22 -3.43
C SER A 30 -14.73 -17.01 -4.01
N SER A 31 -15.56 -16.36 -3.21
CA SER A 31 -15.94 -14.99 -3.47
C SER A 31 -14.69 -14.18 -3.15
N SER A 32 -14.04 -13.65 -4.17
CA SER A 32 -13.01 -12.61 -4.05
C SER A 32 -13.63 -11.35 -3.47
N SER A 33 -14.01 -11.38 -2.19
CA SER A 33 -14.06 -10.19 -1.39
C SER A 33 -12.57 -9.84 -1.19
N THR A 34 -12.09 -8.85 -1.90
CA THR A 34 -10.79 -8.22 -1.66
C THR A 34 -10.83 -7.58 -0.29
N GLY A 35 -10.89 -8.41 0.75
CA GLY A 35 -10.69 -7.99 2.12
C GLY A 35 -9.27 -7.43 2.23
N LEU A 36 -9.12 -6.37 3.00
CA LEU A 36 -7.81 -5.79 3.28
C LEU A 36 -6.92 -6.86 3.95
N ILE A 37 -5.81 -7.23 3.29
CA ILE A 37 -4.86 -8.21 3.82
C ILE A 37 -3.80 -7.43 4.60
N ILE A 38 -3.82 -7.57 5.92
CA ILE A 38 -2.87 -6.91 6.82
C ILE A 38 -2.12 -8.00 7.60
N GLY A 39 -0.80 -8.03 7.43
CA GLY A 39 0.08 -8.91 8.20
C GLY A 39 0.41 -8.35 9.57
N THR A 40 0.82 -9.25 10.45
CA THR A 40 1.42 -8.91 11.76
C THR A 40 2.72 -9.68 11.93
N PRO A 41 3.60 -9.31 12.86
CA PRO A 41 4.80 -10.09 13.14
C PRO A 41 4.53 -11.56 13.46
N ASP A 42 3.42 -11.85 14.16
CA ASP A 42 3.02 -13.21 14.54
C ASP A 42 2.22 -13.93 13.44
N SER A 43 1.73 -13.19 12.45
CA SER A 43 0.98 -13.71 11.31
C SER A 43 1.39 -12.96 10.03
N PRO A 44 2.59 -13.26 9.51
CA PRO A 44 3.07 -12.63 8.29
C PRO A 44 2.21 -13.00 7.07
N VAL A 45 2.14 -12.10 6.09
CA VAL A 45 1.33 -12.29 4.89
C VAL A 45 2.15 -12.14 3.62
N THR A 46 1.83 -12.95 2.63
CA THR A 46 2.25 -12.77 1.24
C THR A 46 1.10 -12.09 0.51
N LEU A 47 1.33 -10.90 0.00
CA LEU A 47 0.32 -10.19 -0.76
C LEU A 47 0.11 -10.87 -2.13
N PRO A 48 -1.12 -10.96 -2.65
CA PRO A 48 -1.35 -11.48 -3.98
C PRO A 48 -0.71 -10.55 -5.02
N LEU A 49 -0.12 -11.12 -6.07
CA LEU A 49 0.38 -10.32 -7.19
C LEU A 49 -0.79 -9.78 -8.00
N VAL A 50 -0.86 -8.47 -8.12
CA VAL A 50 -1.81 -7.76 -8.96
C VAL A 50 -1.03 -6.98 -10.02
N GLY A 51 -1.20 -7.36 -11.28
CA GLY A 51 -0.40 -6.86 -12.37
C GLY A 51 0.99 -7.53 -12.47
N GLU A 52 1.74 -7.11 -13.45
CA GLU A 52 3.09 -7.61 -13.73
C GLU A 52 4.11 -6.55 -13.30
N PRO A 53 5.26 -6.96 -12.76
CA PRO A 53 6.37 -6.04 -12.55
C PRO A 53 6.90 -5.52 -13.89
N ILE A 54 7.60 -4.39 -13.88
CA ILE A 54 8.29 -3.90 -15.08
C ILE A 54 9.25 -4.96 -15.64
N ALA A 55 9.36 -5.03 -16.96
CA ALA A 55 10.21 -6.02 -17.63
C ALA A 55 11.70 -5.85 -17.29
N ASP A 56 12.46 -6.94 -17.37
CA ASP A 56 13.90 -6.90 -17.23
C ASP A 56 14.59 -6.20 -18.42
N GLY A 57 15.76 -5.64 -18.18
CA GLY A 57 16.65 -5.13 -19.22
C GLY A 57 16.20 -3.84 -19.88
N LEU A 58 15.29 -3.08 -19.28
CA LEU A 58 14.92 -1.76 -19.76
C LEU A 58 16.10 -0.79 -19.65
N ALA A 59 16.27 0.03 -20.69
CA ALA A 59 17.27 1.10 -20.69
C ALA A 59 16.82 2.24 -19.76
N ASN A 60 17.79 3.01 -19.25
CA ASN A 60 17.50 4.23 -18.53
C ASN A 60 16.90 5.27 -19.51
N GLU A 61 15.68 5.71 -19.21
CA GLU A 61 14.95 6.66 -20.08
C GLU A 61 15.33 8.13 -19.77
N GLY A 62 15.86 8.41 -18.59
CA GLY A 62 16.06 9.79 -18.13
C GLY A 62 14.72 10.48 -17.83
N GLY A 63 14.71 11.81 -17.81
CA GLY A 63 13.50 12.60 -17.62
C GLY A 63 13.20 12.97 -16.18
N THR A 64 11.93 13.04 -15.80
CA THR A 64 11.49 13.44 -14.46
C THR A 64 10.86 12.25 -13.73
N ILE A 65 11.28 12.04 -12.49
CA ILE A 65 10.69 11.08 -11.56
C ILE A 65 9.87 11.87 -10.54
N GLU A 66 8.60 11.53 -10.40
CA GLU A 66 7.70 12.14 -9.41
C GLU A 66 7.60 11.25 -8.17
N ILE A 67 8.04 11.74 -7.03
CA ILE A 67 8.01 11.03 -5.75
C ILE A 67 6.95 11.64 -4.86
N LEU A 68 6.06 10.79 -4.33
CA LEU A 68 5.17 11.16 -3.23
C LEU A 68 5.85 10.74 -1.92
N ASN A 69 6.18 11.69 -1.06
CA ASN A 69 7.03 11.48 0.09
C ASN A 69 6.42 12.05 1.37
N TRP A 70 6.76 11.46 2.52
CA TRP A 70 6.54 12.07 3.83
C TRP A 70 7.58 13.18 4.04
N ALA A 71 7.20 14.24 4.76
CA ALA A 71 8.11 15.35 5.03
C ALA A 71 9.43 14.85 5.68
N ASP A 72 10.55 15.41 5.23
CA ASP A 72 11.91 15.16 5.76
C ASP A 72 12.43 13.72 5.67
N TYR A 73 11.79 12.84 4.85
CA TYR A 73 12.25 11.45 4.69
C TYR A 73 13.36 11.27 3.65
N THR A 74 13.70 12.30 2.91
CA THR A 74 14.80 12.27 1.94
C THR A 74 15.84 13.33 2.23
N ASN A 75 17.12 12.97 2.13
CA ASN A 75 18.21 13.94 2.20
C ASN A 75 18.39 14.62 0.82
N PRO A 76 18.36 15.97 0.73
CA PRO A 76 18.54 16.68 -0.53
C PRO A 76 19.85 16.35 -1.25
N GLU A 77 20.95 16.10 -0.53
CA GLU A 77 22.23 15.71 -1.12
C GLU A 77 22.15 14.36 -1.83
N VAL A 78 21.45 13.38 -1.22
CA VAL A 78 21.22 12.05 -1.82
C VAL A 78 20.38 12.18 -3.09
N ILE A 79 19.36 13.03 -3.08
CA ILE A 79 18.56 13.31 -4.28
C ILE A 79 19.44 13.93 -5.39
N ALA A 80 20.26 14.93 -5.05
CA ALA A 80 21.14 15.57 -6.04
C ALA A 80 22.17 14.60 -6.63
N ASP A 81 22.74 13.72 -5.81
CA ASP A 81 23.66 12.68 -6.28
C ASP A 81 22.96 11.67 -7.18
N PHE A 82 21.73 11.28 -6.85
CA PHE A 82 20.92 10.41 -7.68
C PHE A 82 20.60 11.05 -9.03
N GLU A 83 20.14 12.29 -9.04
CA GLU A 83 19.86 13.04 -10.27
C GLU A 83 21.09 13.10 -11.18
N LYS A 84 22.24 13.40 -10.60
CA LYS A 84 23.51 13.46 -11.33
C LYS A 84 23.93 12.08 -11.86
N ALA A 85 23.78 11.04 -11.05
CA ALA A 85 24.22 9.68 -11.43
C ALA A 85 23.38 9.09 -12.57
N PHE A 86 22.08 9.39 -12.60
CA PHE A 86 21.14 8.79 -13.53
C PHE A 86 20.65 9.74 -14.63
N GLY A 87 21.02 11.02 -14.60
CA GLY A 87 20.61 12.00 -15.59
C GLY A 87 19.10 12.29 -15.55
N VAL A 88 18.51 12.24 -14.36
CA VAL A 88 17.07 12.46 -14.12
C VAL A 88 16.83 13.71 -13.29
N THR A 89 15.61 14.21 -13.27
CA THR A 89 15.15 15.23 -12.33
C THR A 89 14.13 14.63 -11.37
N VAL A 90 14.30 14.85 -10.07
CA VAL A 90 13.38 14.34 -9.04
C VAL A 90 12.46 15.46 -8.56
N LYS A 91 11.17 15.30 -8.77
CA LYS A 91 10.14 16.15 -8.18
C LYS A 91 9.49 15.47 -7.00
N GLN A 92 9.34 16.18 -5.89
CA GLN A 92 8.73 15.64 -4.69
C GLN A 92 7.42 16.35 -4.38
N SER A 93 6.38 15.55 -4.18
CA SER A 93 5.11 15.95 -3.57
C SER A 93 5.09 15.45 -2.14
N ILE A 94 4.85 16.35 -1.18
CA ILE A 94 4.85 16.01 0.24
C ILE A 94 3.42 15.72 0.70
N TYR A 95 3.27 14.70 1.53
CA TYR A 95 2.04 14.43 2.27
C TYR A 95 2.33 14.37 3.79
N ASP A 96 1.33 14.66 4.57
CA ASP A 96 1.32 14.65 6.03
C ASP A 96 0.19 13.77 6.60
N ASN A 97 -0.62 13.21 5.71
CA ASN A 97 -1.73 12.34 6.06
C ASN A 97 -1.91 11.26 4.99
N GLU A 98 -1.80 9.99 5.38
CA GLU A 98 -1.90 8.84 4.46
C GLU A 98 -3.29 8.72 3.84
N ASP A 99 -4.37 8.96 4.60
CA ASP A 99 -5.74 8.83 4.08
C ASP A 99 -6.00 9.85 2.98
N ALA A 100 -5.56 11.10 3.18
CA ALA A 100 -5.67 12.15 2.18
C ALA A 100 -4.82 11.85 0.94
N ALA A 101 -3.61 11.31 1.13
CA ALA A 101 -2.74 10.90 0.04
C ALA A 101 -3.37 9.76 -0.77
N ILE A 102 -3.86 8.70 -0.13
CA ILE A 102 -4.53 7.58 -0.79
C ILE A 102 -5.78 8.05 -1.55
N ALA A 103 -6.56 8.98 -0.97
CA ALA A 103 -7.72 9.53 -1.67
C ALA A 103 -7.34 10.28 -2.96
N LYS A 104 -6.24 11.05 -2.95
CA LYS A 104 -5.72 11.74 -4.13
C LYS A 104 -5.14 10.79 -5.17
N LEU A 105 -4.51 9.70 -4.76
CA LEU A 105 -4.05 8.64 -5.65
C LEU A 105 -5.24 7.95 -6.33
N ARG A 106 -6.27 7.59 -5.57
CA ARG A 106 -7.48 6.92 -6.10
C ARG A 106 -8.28 7.75 -7.08
N ASN A 107 -8.34 9.06 -6.89
CA ASN A 107 -9.05 9.96 -7.81
C ASN A 107 -8.17 10.50 -8.95
N GLY A 108 -6.90 10.06 -9.01
CA GLY A 108 -5.95 10.43 -10.06
C GLY A 108 -5.42 11.86 -9.99
N THR A 109 -5.64 12.56 -8.85
CA THR A 109 -5.06 13.91 -8.64
C THR A 109 -3.53 13.84 -8.43
N LEU A 110 -3.05 12.74 -7.83
CA LEU A 110 -1.63 12.42 -7.72
C LEU A 110 -1.34 11.16 -8.54
N LYS A 111 -0.25 11.18 -9.28
CA LYS A 111 0.24 10.06 -10.10
C LYS A 111 1.76 9.96 -9.99
N PRO A 112 2.29 9.68 -8.79
CA PRO A 112 3.72 9.55 -8.60
C PRO A 112 4.25 8.26 -9.22
N ASP A 113 5.53 8.27 -9.58
CA ASP A 113 6.26 7.08 -10.00
C ASP A 113 6.71 6.25 -8.80
N LEU A 114 6.93 6.90 -7.65
CA LEU A 114 7.37 6.28 -6.41
C LEU A 114 6.65 6.88 -5.21
N ILE A 115 6.30 6.03 -4.25
CA ILE A 115 5.69 6.45 -2.97
C ILE A 115 6.63 6.05 -1.84
N ILE A 116 6.92 6.98 -0.93
CA ILE A 116 7.84 6.78 0.19
C ILE A 116 7.12 7.10 1.51
N GLY A 117 7.40 6.31 2.56
CA GLY A 117 6.97 6.59 3.93
C GLY A 117 5.57 6.12 4.28
N MET A 118 4.97 5.22 3.50
CA MET A 118 3.67 4.61 3.83
C MET A 118 3.80 3.52 4.90
N THR A 119 2.80 3.43 5.76
CA THR A 119 2.68 2.34 6.74
C THR A 119 2.25 1.02 6.08
N ASP A 120 2.40 -0.08 6.81
CA ASP A 120 1.96 -1.42 6.40
C ASP A 120 0.47 -1.47 6.04
N THR A 121 -0.37 -0.81 6.84
CA THR A 121 -1.82 -0.71 6.58
C THR A 121 -2.13 0.13 5.34
N ALA A 122 -1.38 1.20 5.10
CA ALA A 122 -1.51 2.01 3.89
C ALA A 122 -1.11 1.22 2.64
N ILE A 123 -0.02 0.44 2.71
CA ILE A 123 0.43 -0.45 1.63
C ILE A 123 -0.64 -1.47 1.28
N ALA A 124 -1.25 -2.12 2.27
CA ALA A 124 -2.34 -3.06 2.04
C ALA A 124 -3.54 -2.41 1.31
N ARG A 125 -3.84 -1.15 1.63
CA ARG A 125 -4.92 -0.36 0.98
C ARG A 125 -4.56 0.05 -0.45
N LEU A 126 -3.31 0.41 -0.70
CA LEU A 126 -2.81 0.74 -2.04
C LEU A 126 -2.83 -0.49 -2.95
N MET A 127 -2.40 -1.63 -2.46
CA MET A 127 -2.45 -2.90 -3.17
C MET A 127 -3.90 -3.31 -3.48
N ALA A 128 -4.78 -3.30 -2.48
CA ALA A 128 -6.19 -3.66 -2.66
C ALA A 128 -6.94 -2.71 -3.63
N ALA A 129 -6.45 -1.49 -3.81
CA ALA A 129 -6.98 -0.51 -4.76
C ALA A 129 -6.24 -0.54 -6.12
N GLU A 130 -5.30 -1.47 -6.32
CA GLU A 130 -4.49 -1.60 -7.54
C GLU A 130 -3.73 -0.30 -7.91
N LEU A 131 -3.26 0.41 -6.88
CA LEU A 131 -2.56 1.69 -7.04
C LEU A 131 -1.04 1.54 -7.02
N ILE A 132 -0.55 0.36 -6.73
CA ILE A 132 0.87 -0.02 -6.77
C ILE A 132 1.02 -1.33 -7.55
N GLN A 133 2.15 -1.49 -8.19
CA GLN A 133 2.51 -2.68 -8.95
C GLN A 133 3.63 -3.45 -8.26
N PRO A 134 3.79 -4.76 -8.53
CA PRO A 134 4.91 -5.53 -8.02
C PRO A 134 6.27 -4.96 -8.44
N LEU A 135 7.25 -5.07 -7.56
CA LEU A 135 8.62 -4.64 -7.81
C LEU A 135 9.38 -5.68 -8.66
N ASN A 136 10.17 -5.21 -9.61
CA ASN A 136 11.16 -6.03 -10.24
C ASN A 136 12.48 -5.96 -9.46
N HIS A 137 12.82 -7.04 -8.77
CA HIS A 137 13.99 -7.08 -7.89
C HIS A 137 15.33 -7.05 -8.64
N SER A 138 15.36 -7.30 -9.95
CA SER A 138 16.59 -7.19 -10.75
C SER A 138 17.14 -5.76 -10.74
N TYR A 139 16.28 -4.76 -10.58
CA TYR A 139 16.65 -3.35 -10.49
C TYR A 139 16.99 -2.90 -9.06
N ILE A 140 16.82 -3.75 -8.05
CA ILE A 140 17.01 -3.39 -6.65
C ILE A 140 18.07 -4.31 -5.98
N PRO A 141 19.29 -4.39 -6.50
CA PRO A 141 20.31 -5.29 -5.94
C PRO A 141 20.67 -4.93 -4.49
N ASN A 142 20.53 -3.65 -4.12
CA ASN A 142 20.82 -3.16 -2.77
C ASN A 142 19.84 -3.67 -1.69
N LYS A 143 18.76 -4.36 -2.06
CA LYS A 143 17.88 -5.06 -1.11
C LYS A 143 18.68 -6.02 -0.22
N ALA A 144 19.75 -6.62 -0.75
CA ALA A 144 20.64 -7.52 -0.01
C ALA A 144 21.37 -6.82 1.15
N ASN A 145 21.50 -5.50 1.12
CA ASN A 145 22.15 -4.69 2.17
C ASN A 145 21.21 -4.34 3.34
N LEU A 146 19.90 -4.62 3.21
CA LEU A 146 18.97 -4.42 4.30
C LEU A 146 19.25 -5.39 5.45
N LEU A 147 18.92 -4.98 6.67
CA LEU A 147 18.88 -5.89 7.83
C LEU A 147 18.00 -7.11 7.49
N THR A 148 18.43 -8.30 7.89
CA THR A 148 17.76 -9.56 7.52
C THR A 148 16.27 -9.56 7.78
N GLY A 149 15.83 -9.01 8.92
CA GLY A 149 14.40 -8.90 9.25
C GLY A 149 13.60 -7.94 8.36
N LEU A 150 14.28 -7.07 7.58
CA LEU A 150 13.64 -6.12 6.67
C LEU A 150 13.66 -6.56 5.21
N GLN A 151 14.43 -7.58 4.89
CA GLN A 151 14.48 -8.16 3.54
C GLN A 151 13.19 -8.94 3.21
N ASN A 152 12.48 -9.37 4.24
CA ASN A 152 11.24 -10.13 4.14
C ASN A 152 10.24 -9.64 5.21
N PRO A 153 9.65 -8.45 5.01
CA PRO A 153 8.80 -7.85 6.03
C PRO A 153 7.49 -8.64 6.22
N TYR A 154 6.98 -8.67 7.45
CA TYR A 154 5.77 -9.44 7.81
C TYR A 154 4.52 -9.01 7.03
N TYR A 155 4.45 -7.75 6.60
CA TYR A 155 3.30 -7.17 5.89
C TYR A 155 3.35 -7.38 4.36
N ASP A 156 4.49 -7.82 3.83
CA ASP A 156 4.72 -8.07 2.40
C ASP A 156 5.83 -9.10 2.24
N GLN A 157 5.53 -10.36 2.54
CA GLN A 157 6.53 -11.44 2.42
C GLN A 157 7.01 -11.60 0.99
N GLY A 158 8.32 -11.71 0.84
CA GLY A 158 8.99 -11.63 -0.45
C GLY A 158 9.32 -10.20 -0.88
N ALA A 159 8.85 -9.17 -0.15
CA ALA A 159 8.99 -7.77 -0.53
C ALA A 159 8.55 -7.53 -1.98
N GLN A 160 7.32 -7.99 -2.29
CA GLN A 160 6.80 -8.00 -3.66
C GLN A 160 6.44 -6.60 -4.15
N TYR A 161 5.96 -5.74 -3.23
CA TYR A 161 5.52 -4.38 -3.52
C TYR A 161 6.36 -3.31 -2.84
N THR A 162 7.15 -3.70 -1.84
CA THR A 162 7.79 -2.75 -0.94
C THR A 162 9.26 -3.03 -0.73
N MET A 163 9.99 -1.97 -0.40
CA MET A 163 11.33 -2.04 0.11
C MET A 163 11.42 -1.21 1.37
N ALA A 164 11.81 -1.81 2.48
CA ALA A 164 11.91 -1.10 3.76
C ALA A 164 12.97 0.00 3.68
N GLN A 165 12.60 1.20 4.09
CA GLN A 165 13.49 2.37 4.10
C GLN A 165 13.85 2.79 5.53
N PHE A 166 12.89 2.77 6.44
CA PHE A 166 13.06 3.21 7.82
C PHE A 166 12.56 2.17 8.81
N ILE A 167 13.19 2.16 9.97
CA ILE A 167 12.66 1.56 11.20
C ILE A 167 12.48 2.70 12.19
N TYR A 168 11.35 2.73 12.86
CA TYR A 168 11.13 3.60 14.01
C TYR A 168 10.47 2.84 15.14
N GLY A 169 10.69 3.31 16.35
CA GLY A 169 10.04 2.79 17.56
C GLY A 169 9.12 3.84 18.14
N ASN A 170 7.95 3.44 18.58
CA ASN A 170 7.08 4.26 19.40
C ASN A 170 7.31 3.92 20.89
N GLY A 171 7.31 4.94 21.72
CA GLY A 171 7.44 4.79 23.16
C GLY A 171 6.52 5.74 23.91
N ILE A 172 6.28 5.45 25.17
CA ILE A 172 5.51 6.32 26.06
C ILE A 172 6.49 7.17 26.85
N GLY A 173 6.42 8.49 26.67
CA GLY A 173 7.09 9.45 27.54
C GLY A 173 6.24 9.75 28.76
N TYR A 174 6.82 9.75 29.95
CA TYR A 174 6.13 10.09 31.19
C TYR A 174 6.96 11.01 32.08
N ARG A 175 6.29 11.74 32.94
CA ARG A 175 6.96 12.63 33.93
C ARG A 175 7.37 11.84 35.14
N ARG A 176 8.67 11.64 35.30
CA ARG A 176 9.27 10.90 36.44
C ARG A 176 9.02 11.56 37.80
N ASP A 177 8.68 12.85 37.82
CA ASP A 177 8.31 13.57 39.06
C ASP A 177 6.84 13.33 39.48
N ARG A 178 6.07 12.61 38.68
CA ARG A 178 4.64 12.33 38.93
C ARG A 178 4.24 10.87 38.81
N ILE A 179 5.03 10.06 38.13
CA ILE A 179 4.75 8.66 37.90
C ILE A 179 6.00 7.85 38.25
N ASP A 180 5.86 6.92 39.19
CA ASP A 180 6.87 5.93 39.50
C ASP A 180 6.74 4.76 38.49
N PRO A 181 7.77 4.45 37.67
CA PRO A 181 7.71 3.34 36.74
C PRO A 181 7.74 1.96 37.39
N SER A 182 7.90 1.88 38.71
CA SER A 182 7.89 0.63 39.48
C SER A 182 6.51 0.25 40.01
N GLU A 183 5.53 1.14 39.91
CA GLU A 183 4.12 0.88 40.22
C GLU A 183 3.32 0.59 38.92
#